data_6ddeea7d11df7e70f5a6d5e03e7b95f9
#
_entry.id   6ddeea7d11df7e70f5a6d5e03e7b95f9
#
_cell.length_a   1.000
_cell.length_b   1.000
_cell.length_c   1.000
_cell.angle_alpha   90.00
_cell.angle_beta   90.00
_cell.angle_gamma   90.00
#
_symmetry.space_group_name_H-M   'P 1'
#
loop_
_entity.id
_entity.type
_entity.pdbx_description
1 polymer ?
#
loop_
_entity_poly.entity_id
_entity_poly.type
_entity_poly.pdbx_seq_one_letter_code
_entity_poly.pdbx_strand_id
1 'polypeptide(L)'
;DRATAIGSLGEITVNMKRAITPFTQDILAILSHAVGDEDASVRSNAAFAAGVLIEHSDSDLSQHYMPLLTALQSYFHKSSGESDELKTARDNACGCLARMMIKDANAVPLDQALPVLFSALPLEKDYAEWTPILLCMIQLIQTNNPAAMQHVDTILQLFRHVLSSDEDMLGG
;
A
#
# COMPACT_ATOMS: atom_id res chain seq x y z
N ASP A 1 9.03 0.35 -21.73
CA ASP A 1 10.10 0.18 -20.73
C ASP A 1 9.61 -0.65 -19.54
N ARG A 2 10.48 -0.93 -18.52
CA ARG A 2 10.12 -1.75 -17.36
C ARG A 2 9.01 -1.10 -16.54
N ALA A 3 9.08 0.19 -16.29
CA ALA A 3 8.08 0.90 -15.49
C ALA A 3 6.69 0.80 -16.13
N THR A 4 6.59 1.04 -17.43
CA THR A 4 5.34 0.89 -18.18
C THR A 4 4.77 -0.54 -18.09
N ALA A 5 5.63 -1.56 -18.23
CA ALA A 5 5.20 -2.96 -18.15
C ALA A 5 4.63 -3.32 -16.78
N ILE A 6 5.31 -2.91 -15.70
CA ILE A 6 4.83 -3.14 -14.32
C ILE A 6 3.56 -2.32 -14.03
N GLY A 7 3.49 -1.07 -14.48
CA GLY A 7 2.28 -0.26 -14.34
C GLY A 7 1.09 -0.90 -15.05
N SER A 8 1.25 -1.36 -16.30
CA SER A 8 0.21 -2.08 -17.03
C SER A 8 -0.23 -3.37 -16.33
N LEU A 9 0.69 -4.08 -15.68
CA LEU A 9 0.36 -5.26 -14.90
C LEU A 9 -0.55 -4.92 -13.70
N GLY A 10 -0.29 -3.82 -13.02
CA GLY A 10 -1.16 -3.30 -11.96
C GLY A 10 -2.56 -2.98 -12.47
N GLU A 11 -2.65 -2.23 -13.57
CA GLU A 11 -3.93 -1.88 -14.21
C GLU A 11 -4.73 -3.11 -14.68
N ILE A 12 -4.05 -4.10 -15.27
CA ILE A 12 -4.66 -5.38 -15.64
C ILE A 12 -5.24 -6.06 -14.39
N THR A 13 -4.48 -6.09 -13.30
CA THR A 13 -4.92 -6.70 -12.03
C THR A 13 -6.17 -6.02 -11.48
N VAL A 14 -6.21 -4.69 -11.46
CA VAL A 14 -7.39 -3.91 -11.05
C VAL A 14 -8.62 -4.25 -11.90
N ASN A 15 -8.45 -4.33 -13.22
CA ASN A 15 -9.55 -4.59 -14.14
C ASN A 15 -10.03 -6.03 -14.12
N MET A 16 -9.12 -7.00 -13.96
CA MET A 16 -9.48 -8.43 -13.87
C MET A 16 -10.11 -8.80 -12.53
N LYS A 17 -9.84 -8.02 -11.47
CA LYS A 17 -10.33 -8.33 -10.12
C LYS A 17 -10.04 -9.79 -9.76
N ARG A 18 -11.00 -10.53 -9.20
CA ARG A 18 -10.84 -11.95 -8.80
C ARG A 18 -10.38 -12.88 -9.95
N ALA A 19 -10.63 -12.51 -11.20
CA ALA A 19 -10.16 -13.29 -12.35
C ALA A 19 -8.62 -13.34 -12.48
N ILE A 20 -7.89 -12.49 -11.72
CA ILE A 20 -6.43 -12.52 -11.65
C ILE A 20 -5.89 -13.75 -10.89
N THR A 21 -6.71 -14.38 -10.05
CA THR A 21 -6.30 -15.45 -9.13
C THR A 21 -5.45 -16.57 -9.77
N PRO A 22 -5.77 -17.10 -10.98
CA PRO A 22 -4.95 -18.13 -11.61
C PRO A 22 -3.52 -17.69 -11.94
N PHE A 23 -3.28 -16.39 -12.07
CA PHE A 23 -1.99 -15.80 -12.47
C PHE A 23 -1.18 -15.28 -11.27
N THR A 24 -1.68 -15.44 -10.05
CA THR A 24 -1.11 -14.83 -8.83
C THR A 24 0.37 -15.18 -8.65
N GLN A 25 0.76 -16.44 -8.82
CA GLN A 25 2.14 -16.86 -8.59
C GLN A 25 3.12 -16.30 -9.63
N ASP A 26 2.72 -16.24 -10.89
CA ASP A 26 3.54 -15.68 -11.96
C ASP A 26 3.72 -14.16 -11.75
N ILE A 27 2.67 -13.47 -11.37
CA ILE A 27 2.71 -12.03 -11.08
C ILE A 27 3.59 -11.75 -9.85
N LEU A 28 3.43 -12.52 -8.76
CA LEU A 28 4.28 -12.39 -7.58
C LEU A 28 5.76 -12.59 -7.89
N ALA A 29 6.11 -13.56 -8.73
CA ALA A 29 7.48 -13.78 -9.15
C ALA A 29 8.08 -12.53 -9.84
N ILE A 30 7.31 -11.86 -10.68
CA ILE A 30 7.71 -10.61 -11.34
C ILE A 30 7.85 -9.48 -10.31
N LEU A 31 6.84 -9.29 -9.46
CA LEU A 31 6.79 -8.19 -8.51
C LEU A 31 7.85 -8.29 -7.41
N SER A 32 8.21 -9.51 -6.98
CA SER A 32 9.28 -9.73 -6.00
C SER A 32 10.66 -9.20 -6.44
N HIS A 33 10.90 -9.14 -7.74
CA HIS A 33 12.08 -8.50 -8.30
C HIS A 33 11.88 -6.99 -8.50
N ALA A 34 10.73 -6.59 -9.01
CA ALA A 34 10.44 -5.20 -9.35
C ALA A 34 10.40 -4.26 -8.14
N VAL A 35 10.00 -4.73 -6.96
CA VAL A 35 10.02 -3.92 -5.72
C VAL A 35 11.44 -3.53 -5.28
N GLY A 36 12.48 -4.20 -5.75
CA GLY A 36 13.88 -3.89 -5.48
C GLY A 36 14.60 -3.22 -6.65
N ASP A 37 13.89 -2.81 -7.70
CA ASP A 37 14.51 -2.21 -8.89
C ASP A 37 15.25 -0.89 -8.56
N GLU A 38 16.29 -0.58 -9.30
CA GLU A 38 17.03 0.69 -9.16
C GLU A 38 16.21 1.91 -9.59
N ASP A 39 15.26 1.73 -10.52
CA ASP A 39 14.38 2.78 -11.03
C ASP A 39 13.19 3.00 -10.06
N ALA A 40 13.05 4.25 -9.56
CA ALA A 40 11.99 4.61 -8.63
C ALA A 40 10.58 4.45 -9.22
N SER A 41 10.41 4.66 -10.53
CA SER A 41 9.12 4.47 -11.20
C SER A 41 8.74 2.99 -11.29
N VAL A 42 9.72 2.10 -11.49
CA VAL A 42 9.50 0.64 -11.44
C VAL A 42 9.08 0.23 -10.02
N ARG A 43 9.80 0.71 -9.00
CA ARG A 43 9.45 0.44 -7.59
C ARG A 43 8.06 0.93 -7.23
N SER A 44 7.72 2.15 -7.65
CA SER A 44 6.40 2.75 -7.41
C SER A 44 5.28 1.87 -7.97
N ASN A 45 5.39 1.54 -9.25
CA ASN A 45 4.42 0.69 -9.94
C ASN A 45 4.36 -0.73 -9.35
N ALA A 46 5.50 -1.27 -8.89
CA ALA A 46 5.56 -2.58 -8.26
C ALA A 46 4.85 -2.61 -6.90
N ALA A 47 5.00 -1.56 -6.09
CA ALA A 47 4.29 -1.43 -4.81
C ALA A 47 2.77 -1.36 -5.03
N PHE A 48 2.31 -0.56 -5.99
CA PHE A 48 0.92 -0.50 -6.40
C PHE A 48 0.41 -1.88 -6.87
N ALA A 49 1.09 -2.49 -7.84
CA ALA A 49 0.70 -3.77 -8.42
C ALA A 49 0.64 -4.90 -7.37
N ALA A 50 1.58 -4.92 -6.41
CA ALA A 50 1.57 -5.87 -5.31
C ALA A 50 0.35 -5.67 -4.39
N GLY A 51 0.03 -4.41 -4.07
CA GLY A 51 -1.13 -4.08 -3.26
C GLY A 51 -2.44 -4.53 -3.91
N VAL A 52 -2.66 -4.21 -5.18
CA VAL A 52 -3.90 -4.58 -5.88
C VAL A 52 -3.98 -6.09 -6.15
N LEU A 53 -2.84 -6.78 -6.30
CA LEU A 53 -2.82 -8.24 -6.39
C LEU A 53 -3.29 -8.87 -5.07
N ILE A 54 -2.81 -8.39 -3.93
CA ILE A 54 -3.25 -8.84 -2.60
C ILE A 54 -4.74 -8.59 -2.41
N GLU A 55 -5.23 -7.42 -2.82
CA GLU A 55 -6.64 -7.06 -2.72
C GLU A 55 -7.54 -8.00 -3.52
N HIS A 56 -7.17 -8.30 -4.76
CA HIS A 56 -8.06 -8.95 -5.72
C HIS A 56 -7.89 -10.46 -5.84
N SER A 57 -6.71 -11.01 -5.54
CA SER A 57 -6.49 -12.45 -5.58
C SER A 57 -7.21 -13.16 -4.44
N ASP A 58 -7.84 -14.29 -4.74
CA ASP A 58 -8.42 -15.19 -3.73
C ASP A 58 -7.38 -16.15 -3.12
N SER A 59 -6.14 -16.15 -3.64
CA SER A 59 -5.06 -16.96 -3.07
C SER A 59 -4.63 -16.43 -1.70
N ASP A 60 -4.27 -17.31 -0.77
CA ASP A 60 -3.64 -16.91 0.47
C ASP A 60 -2.19 -16.46 0.20
N LEU A 61 -1.95 -15.16 0.33
CA LEU A 61 -0.65 -14.53 0.12
C LEU A 61 0.07 -14.16 1.43
N SER A 62 -0.47 -14.54 2.58
CA SER A 62 0.04 -14.16 3.90
C SER A 62 1.52 -14.52 4.11
N GLN A 63 1.98 -15.64 3.56
CA GLN A 63 3.39 -16.06 3.59
C GLN A 63 4.33 -15.11 2.84
N HIS A 64 3.82 -14.31 1.91
CA HIS A 64 4.60 -13.34 1.14
C HIS A 64 4.62 -11.94 1.77
N TYR A 65 3.82 -11.69 2.81
CA TYR A 65 3.70 -10.36 3.42
C TYR A 65 5.01 -9.89 4.05
N MET A 66 5.66 -10.71 4.87
CA MET A 66 6.90 -10.31 5.52
C MET A 66 8.05 -10.06 4.55
N PRO A 67 8.32 -10.93 3.54
CA PRO A 67 9.29 -10.62 2.49
C PRO A 67 8.99 -9.32 1.75
N LEU A 68 7.71 -9.08 1.41
CA LEU A 68 7.30 -7.86 0.70
C LEU A 68 7.45 -6.61 1.60
N LEU A 69 7.04 -6.67 2.86
CA LEU A 69 7.23 -5.57 3.82
C LEU A 69 8.72 -5.24 4.02
N THR A 70 9.58 -6.25 4.07
CA THR A 70 11.03 -6.04 4.14
C THR A 70 11.55 -5.32 2.91
N ALA A 71 11.09 -5.69 1.71
CA ALA A 71 11.47 -5.02 0.47
C ALA A 71 10.95 -3.57 0.39
N LEU A 72 9.76 -3.30 0.95
CA LEU A 72 9.14 -1.97 0.97
C LEU A 72 9.66 -1.08 2.10
N GLN A 73 10.43 -1.60 3.06
CA GLN A 73 10.80 -0.85 4.28
C GLN A 73 11.46 0.50 3.98
N SER A 74 12.32 0.57 2.99
CA SER A 74 13.01 1.81 2.62
C SER A 74 12.09 2.88 2.03
N TYR A 75 10.91 2.50 1.49
CA TYR A 75 9.98 3.43 0.86
C TYR A 75 9.28 4.34 1.87
N PHE A 76 9.10 3.87 3.11
CA PHE A 76 8.38 4.63 4.15
C PHE A 76 9.18 5.79 4.73
N HIS A 77 10.49 5.86 4.48
CA HIS A 77 11.32 6.95 4.99
C HIS A 77 11.13 8.21 4.16
N LYS A 78 11.01 9.34 4.85
CA LYS A 78 11.00 10.68 4.23
C LYS A 78 12.39 11.28 4.31
N SER A 79 12.88 11.86 3.21
CA SER A 79 14.12 12.60 3.15
C SER A 79 13.89 13.99 2.52
N SER A 80 14.75 14.94 2.86
CA SER A 80 14.66 16.28 2.25
C SER A 80 15.05 16.23 0.78
N GLY A 81 14.29 16.91 -0.09
CA GLY A 81 14.59 17.00 -1.52
C GLY A 81 14.25 15.75 -2.33
N GLU A 82 13.36 14.91 -1.84
CA GLU A 82 12.87 13.74 -2.57
C GLU A 82 12.23 14.12 -3.91
N SER A 83 12.47 13.29 -4.92
CA SER A 83 11.75 13.39 -6.20
C SER A 83 10.29 12.99 -6.06
N ASP A 84 9.47 13.40 -7.03
CA ASP A 84 8.05 13.05 -7.07
C ASP A 84 7.84 11.54 -7.22
N GLU A 85 8.74 10.84 -7.93
CA GLU A 85 8.70 9.40 -8.09
C GLU A 85 8.90 8.67 -6.75
N LEU A 86 9.80 9.17 -5.89
CA LEU A 86 10.01 8.60 -4.55
C LEU A 86 8.81 8.83 -3.63
N LYS A 87 8.18 9.99 -3.72
CA LYS A 87 6.95 10.29 -2.99
C LYS A 87 5.80 9.38 -3.43
N THR A 88 5.64 9.20 -4.75
CA THR A 88 4.64 8.28 -5.31
C THR A 88 4.92 6.84 -4.88
N ALA A 89 6.18 6.40 -4.89
CA ALA A 89 6.55 5.07 -4.42
C ALA A 89 6.19 4.86 -2.93
N ARG A 90 6.39 5.89 -2.09
CA ARG A 90 5.98 5.85 -0.67
C ARG A 90 4.47 5.77 -0.52
N ASP A 91 3.71 6.57 -1.26
CA ASP A 91 2.26 6.56 -1.21
C ASP A 91 1.70 5.19 -1.62
N ASN A 92 2.24 4.59 -2.69
CA ASN A 92 1.87 3.26 -3.15
C ASN A 92 2.27 2.16 -2.13
N ALA A 93 3.40 2.33 -1.44
CA ALA A 93 3.78 1.41 -0.36
C ALA A 93 2.81 1.49 0.83
N CYS A 94 2.33 2.69 1.18
CA CYS A 94 1.30 2.88 2.21
C CYS A 94 -0.01 2.18 1.81
N GLY A 95 -0.45 2.32 0.56
CA GLY A 95 -1.62 1.63 0.04
C GLY A 95 -1.45 0.11 0.02
N CYS A 96 -0.28 -0.38 -0.37
CA CYS A 96 0.04 -1.81 -0.34
C CYS A 96 -0.05 -2.37 1.09
N LEU A 97 0.57 -1.70 2.07
CA LEU A 97 0.51 -2.09 3.48
C LEU A 97 -0.93 -2.09 4.00
N ALA A 98 -1.73 -1.09 3.66
CA ALA A 98 -3.14 -1.03 4.03
C ALA A 98 -3.94 -2.22 3.47
N ARG A 99 -3.72 -2.59 2.21
CA ARG A 99 -4.37 -3.74 1.58
C ARG A 99 -3.98 -5.07 2.22
N MET A 100 -2.71 -5.23 2.64
CA MET A 100 -2.28 -6.39 3.44
C MET A 100 -3.07 -6.50 4.74
N MET A 101 -3.18 -5.39 5.48
CA MET A 101 -3.91 -5.36 6.76
C MET A 101 -5.41 -5.60 6.59
N ILE A 102 -6.02 -5.10 5.52
CA ILE A 102 -7.43 -5.37 5.19
C ILE A 102 -7.63 -6.86 4.91
N LYS A 103 -6.74 -7.45 4.12
CA LYS A 103 -6.85 -8.84 3.67
C LYS A 103 -6.61 -9.82 4.80
N ASP A 104 -5.57 -9.62 5.60
CA ASP A 104 -5.23 -10.44 6.77
C ASP A 104 -4.39 -9.64 7.78
N ALA A 105 -5.06 -8.98 8.71
CA ALA A 105 -4.40 -8.19 9.75
C ALA A 105 -3.49 -9.03 10.66
N ASN A 106 -3.80 -10.33 10.83
CA ASN A 106 -3.01 -11.22 11.67
C ASN A 106 -1.66 -11.62 11.03
N ALA A 107 -1.54 -11.48 9.72
CA ALA A 107 -0.29 -11.75 9.00
C ALA A 107 0.67 -10.55 8.97
N VAL A 108 0.27 -9.40 9.53
CA VAL A 108 1.06 -8.16 9.60
C VAL A 108 1.39 -7.85 11.07
N PRO A 109 2.66 -7.52 11.41
CA PRO A 109 3.04 -7.11 12.76
C PRO A 109 2.54 -5.68 13.04
N LEU A 110 1.28 -5.53 13.42
CA LEU A 110 0.58 -4.24 13.51
C LEU A 110 1.23 -3.26 14.48
N ASP A 111 1.80 -3.74 15.59
CA ASP A 111 2.51 -2.88 16.56
C ASP A 111 3.71 -2.15 15.95
N GLN A 112 4.30 -2.71 14.91
CA GLN A 112 5.40 -2.11 14.15
C GLN A 112 4.91 -1.41 12.89
N ALA A 113 3.97 -2.00 12.17
CA ALA A 113 3.50 -1.51 10.88
C ALA A 113 2.68 -0.22 10.97
N LEU A 114 1.81 -0.08 11.99
CA LEU A 114 0.99 1.13 12.15
C LEU A 114 1.84 2.39 12.41
N PRO A 115 2.83 2.40 13.34
CA PRO A 115 3.72 3.57 13.50
C PRO A 115 4.48 3.91 12.21
N VAL A 116 4.93 2.92 11.45
CA VAL A 116 5.61 3.13 10.16
C VAL A 116 4.67 3.78 9.16
N LEU A 117 3.45 3.26 9.01
CA LEU A 117 2.43 3.85 8.14
C LEU A 117 2.15 5.30 8.53
N PHE A 118 1.89 5.58 9.81
CA PHE A 118 1.58 6.93 10.28
C PHE A 118 2.74 7.91 10.05
N SER A 119 3.99 7.46 10.18
CA SER A 119 5.17 8.30 9.91
C SER A 119 5.32 8.65 8.43
N ALA A 120 4.83 7.82 7.53
CA ALA A 120 4.87 8.03 6.09
C ALA A 120 3.75 8.95 5.58
N LEU A 121 2.66 9.09 6.34
CA LEU A 121 1.52 9.94 5.99
C LEU A 121 1.77 11.42 6.37
N PRO A 122 1.02 12.39 5.83
CA PRO A 122 -0.01 12.23 4.79
C PRO A 122 0.57 11.89 3.42
N LEU A 123 -0.29 11.43 2.50
CA LEU A 123 0.06 11.19 1.10
C LEU A 123 0.45 12.50 0.43
N GLU A 124 1.38 12.41 -0.53
CA GLU A 124 1.94 13.60 -1.18
C GLU A 124 1.71 13.63 -2.71
N LYS A 125 1.45 12.50 -3.34
CA LYS A 125 1.33 12.38 -4.80
C LYS A 125 0.19 11.47 -5.26
N ASP A 126 0.10 10.25 -4.76
CA ASP A 126 -0.93 9.30 -5.16
C ASP A 126 -2.09 9.28 -4.15
N TYR A 127 -2.96 10.28 -4.28
CA TYR A 127 -4.08 10.46 -3.35
C TYR A 127 -5.15 9.37 -3.46
N ALA A 128 -5.17 8.57 -4.54
CA ALA A 128 -6.07 7.43 -4.67
C ALA A 128 -5.82 6.37 -3.56
N GLU A 129 -4.60 6.31 -3.03
CA GLU A 129 -4.23 5.42 -1.95
C GLU A 129 -4.87 5.77 -0.58
N TRP A 130 -5.51 6.95 -0.44
CA TRP A 130 -6.32 7.23 0.75
C TRP A 130 -7.46 6.24 0.92
N THR A 131 -8.06 5.76 -0.17
CA THR A 131 -9.18 4.81 -0.09
C THR A 131 -8.82 3.54 0.69
N PRO A 132 -7.80 2.74 0.32
CA PRO A 132 -7.44 1.56 1.10
C PRO A 132 -6.94 1.91 2.51
N ILE A 133 -6.24 3.04 2.70
CA ILE A 133 -5.74 3.43 4.02
C ILE A 133 -6.89 3.71 4.98
N LEU A 134 -7.88 4.51 4.57
CA LEU A 134 -9.04 4.84 5.41
C LEU A 134 -9.92 3.62 5.67
N LEU A 135 -10.15 2.76 4.65
CA LEU A 135 -10.87 1.51 4.82
C LEU A 135 -10.18 0.58 5.82
N CYS A 136 -8.85 0.50 5.77
CA CYS A 136 -8.07 -0.27 6.74
C CYS A 136 -8.28 0.25 8.17
N MET A 137 -8.20 1.57 8.37
CA MET A 137 -8.40 2.18 9.68
C MET A 137 -9.82 1.91 10.21
N ILE A 138 -10.84 2.06 9.36
CA ILE A 138 -12.23 1.75 9.72
C ILE A 138 -12.36 0.28 10.16
N GLN A 139 -11.83 -0.64 9.38
CA GLN A 139 -11.90 -2.08 9.70
C GLN A 139 -11.21 -2.42 11.02
N LEU A 140 -10.02 -1.88 11.26
CA LEU A 140 -9.27 -2.12 12.49
C LEU A 140 -10.01 -1.56 13.73
N ILE A 141 -10.65 -0.39 13.61
CA ILE A 141 -11.48 0.18 14.69
C ILE A 141 -12.74 -0.63 14.91
N GLN A 142 -13.44 -1.01 13.85
CA GLN A 142 -14.69 -1.79 13.95
C GLN A 142 -14.46 -3.17 14.59
N THR A 143 -13.29 -3.76 14.37
CA THR A 143 -12.90 -5.04 14.97
C THR A 143 -12.27 -4.88 16.36
N ASN A 144 -12.20 -3.67 16.90
CA ASN A 144 -11.52 -3.35 18.17
C ASN A 144 -10.09 -3.91 18.23
N ASN A 145 -9.35 -3.79 17.12
CA ASN A 145 -7.99 -4.30 17.05
C ASN A 145 -7.10 -3.63 18.12
N PRO A 146 -6.44 -4.37 19.03
CA PRO A 146 -5.72 -3.79 20.15
C PRO A 146 -4.60 -2.83 19.75
N ALA A 147 -3.86 -3.13 18.66
CA ALA A 147 -2.79 -2.27 18.15
C ALA A 147 -3.36 -0.96 17.61
N ALA A 148 -4.47 -1.00 16.85
CA ALA A 148 -5.13 0.18 16.31
C ALA A 148 -5.74 1.04 17.42
N MET A 149 -6.32 0.42 18.45
CA MET A 149 -6.92 1.14 19.57
C MET A 149 -5.92 1.97 20.36
N GLN A 150 -4.64 1.62 20.36
CA GLN A 150 -3.55 2.44 20.94
C GLN A 150 -3.28 3.73 20.15
N HIS A 151 -3.74 3.82 18.90
CA HIS A 151 -3.50 4.93 17.97
C HIS A 151 -4.78 5.67 17.55
N VAL A 152 -5.86 5.57 18.32
CA VAL A 152 -7.17 6.17 17.97
C VAL A 152 -7.02 7.66 17.68
N ASP A 153 -6.28 8.41 18.49
CA ASP A 153 -6.11 9.85 18.28
C ASP A 153 -5.41 10.16 16.94
N THR A 154 -4.38 9.38 16.59
CA THR A 154 -3.70 9.52 15.31
C THR A 154 -4.64 9.19 14.14
N ILE A 155 -5.42 8.12 14.26
CA ILE A 155 -6.41 7.73 13.26
C ILE A 155 -7.47 8.83 13.08
N LEU A 156 -7.97 9.41 14.16
CA LEU A 156 -8.93 10.52 14.09
C LEU A 156 -8.32 11.77 13.43
N GLN A 157 -7.03 12.05 13.69
CA GLN A 157 -6.33 13.14 13.02
C GLN A 157 -6.20 12.91 11.51
N LEU A 158 -5.96 11.66 11.06
CA LEU A 158 -5.93 11.32 9.63
C LEU A 158 -7.29 11.58 8.97
N PHE A 159 -8.39 11.14 9.60
CA PHE A 159 -9.73 11.43 9.07
C PHE A 159 -10.01 12.93 8.99
N ARG A 160 -9.65 13.70 10.02
CA ARG A 160 -9.80 15.16 10.00
C ARG A 160 -8.98 15.79 8.89
N HIS A 161 -7.74 15.34 8.68
CA HIS A 161 -6.88 15.83 7.61
C HIS A 161 -7.53 15.61 6.25
N VAL A 162 -7.99 14.39 5.96
CA VAL A 162 -8.63 14.06 4.69
C VAL A 162 -9.92 14.86 4.48
N LEU A 163 -10.80 14.94 5.51
CA LEU A 163 -12.05 15.68 5.41
C LEU A 163 -11.87 17.21 5.25
N SER A 164 -10.73 17.75 5.65
CA SER A 164 -10.39 19.18 5.49
C SER A 164 -9.53 19.47 4.26
N SER A 165 -9.15 18.45 3.50
CA SER A 165 -8.34 18.60 2.30
C SER A 165 -9.19 19.02 1.10
N ASP A 166 -8.57 19.72 0.12
CA ASP A 166 -9.21 20.05 -1.14
C ASP A 166 -9.57 18.77 -1.93
N GLU A 167 -10.63 18.83 -2.74
CA GLU A 167 -11.11 17.69 -3.52
C GLU A 167 -10.02 17.05 -4.38
N ASP A 168 -9.12 17.85 -4.95
CA ASP A 168 -7.98 17.39 -5.76
C ASP A 168 -7.02 16.47 -4.98
N MET A 169 -7.01 16.57 -3.64
CA MET A 169 -6.19 15.74 -2.74
C MET A 169 -6.92 14.47 -2.26
N LEU A 170 -8.12 14.20 -2.74
CA LEU A 170 -8.92 13.05 -2.35
C LEU A 170 -8.97 11.96 -3.43
N GLY A 171 -8.26 12.14 -4.53
CA GLY A 171 -8.18 11.15 -5.61
C GLY A 171 -9.49 11.00 -6.38
N GLY A 172 -10.19 12.12 -6.59
CA GLY A 172 -11.48 12.19 -7.30
C GLY A 172 -11.46 11.76 -8.74
#